data_76d9eff1a0458469a815cae63d2b1959
#
_entry.id   76d9eff1a0458469a815cae63d2b1959
#
_cell.length_a   1.000
_cell.length_b   1.000
_cell.length_c   1.000
_cell.angle_alpha   90.00
_cell.angle_beta   90.00
_cell.angle_gamma   90.00
#
_symmetry.space_group_name_H-M   'P 1'
#
loop_
_entity.id
_entity.type
_entity.pdbx_description
1 polymer ?
#
loop_
_entity_poly.entity_id
_entity_poly.type
_entity_poly.pdbx_seq_one_letter_code
_entity_poly.pdbx_strand_id
1 'polypeptide(L)'
;MSRYKTGHKQPRFRYSVLARCVAWANISVQVLFPLAVTFTPVMAARAQHAVQPRLSMENTTVAADNNVEKNVASFAANAGTFLSSQPDSDATRNFITGMATAKANQEIQEWLGKYGTARVKLNVDKEFSLKDSSLEMLYPIYDTPTNMLFTQGAIHRTDDRTQSNIGFGWRHFSGNDWMAGVNTFIDHDLSRSHTRIGVGAEYWRDYLKLSANGYIRASGWKKSPDVEDYQERPANGWDIRAEGYLPAWPQLGASLMYEQYYGDEVGLFGKDKRQKDPHAITAEVNYTPVPLLTLSAGHKQGKSGENDTRFGLEVNYRIGEPLEKQLDTDSIRERRMLAGSRYDLVERNNNIVLEYRKSEVIRIALPERIEGKGGQTLSLGLVVSKATHGLKNVQWEAPSLLAEGGKITGQGSQWQVTLPAYRPGKDNYYAVSAIAYDNKGNASKRVQTEVVISGAGMSADRTALTLDGQSRIQMLANGNEQKPLVLSLRDAEGQPVTGMKDQIKTELTFKPAGNIVTRTLKATKSQAKPTLGEFTETEAGVYQSVFTTGTQSGEATITVREGANKRGNSSRLTQSFHFFMFEPIFSPVNALNQPI
;
A
#
# COMPACT_ATOMS: atom_id res chain seq x y z
N MET A 1 0.54 39.26 5.71
CA MET A 1 0.42 38.04 6.53
C MET A 1 0.33 36.84 5.59
N SER A 2 1.41 36.08 5.54
CA SER A 2 1.69 34.98 4.59
C SER A 2 0.98 33.70 4.99
N ARG A 3 0.26 33.06 4.04
CA ARG A 3 -0.35 31.72 4.22
C ARG A 3 0.62 30.66 3.71
N TYR A 4 1.18 29.87 4.61
CA TYR A 4 1.90 28.65 4.29
C TYR A 4 0.91 27.55 3.83
N LYS A 5 1.10 27.07 2.61
CA LYS A 5 0.53 25.80 2.11
C LYS A 5 1.54 24.70 2.38
N THR A 6 1.26 23.82 3.34
CA THR A 6 2.00 22.58 3.54
C THR A 6 1.44 21.49 2.64
N GLY A 7 2.10 21.28 1.52
CA GLY A 7 1.87 20.11 0.68
C GLY A 7 2.64 18.90 1.20
N HIS A 8 1.96 17.91 1.77
CA HIS A 8 2.55 16.61 2.10
C HIS A 8 2.80 15.82 0.80
N LYS A 9 4.06 15.85 0.34
CA LYS A 9 4.56 14.90 -0.65
C LYS A 9 4.97 13.62 0.09
N GLN A 10 4.26 12.52 -0.16
CA GLN A 10 4.73 11.20 0.25
C GLN A 10 6.06 10.88 -0.44
N PRO A 11 7.08 10.38 0.28
CA PRO A 11 8.33 10.00 -0.32
C PRO A 11 8.13 8.75 -1.20
N ARG A 12 8.28 8.89 -2.50
CA ARG A 12 8.46 7.76 -3.42
C ARG A 12 9.83 7.17 -3.14
N PHE A 13 9.91 6.02 -2.46
CA PHE A 13 11.13 5.24 -2.33
C PHE A 13 11.59 4.80 -3.73
N ARG A 14 12.54 5.52 -4.29
CA ARG A 14 13.35 5.05 -5.43
C ARG A 14 14.36 4.07 -4.85
N TYR A 15 14.21 2.79 -5.13
CA TYR A 15 15.26 1.81 -4.85
C TYR A 15 16.57 2.32 -5.45
N SER A 16 17.61 2.39 -4.63
CA SER A 16 18.94 2.82 -5.08
C SER A 16 19.46 1.84 -6.13
N VAL A 17 20.33 2.33 -7.03
CA VAL A 17 20.98 1.49 -8.05
C VAL A 17 21.65 0.28 -7.39
N LEU A 18 22.19 0.44 -6.18
CA LEU A 18 22.80 -0.63 -5.39
C LEU A 18 21.80 -1.75 -5.06
N ALA A 19 20.57 -1.43 -4.64
CA ALA A 19 19.53 -2.41 -4.35
C ALA A 19 19.09 -3.19 -5.60
N ARG A 20 19.09 -2.53 -6.77
CA ARG A 20 18.84 -3.19 -8.07
C ARG A 20 20.00 -4.08 -8.48
N CYS A 21 21.25 -3.66 -8.29
CA CYS A 21 22.43 -4.47 -8.58
C CYS A 21 22.49 -5.71 -7.70
N VAL A 22 22.19 -5.60 -6.40
CA VAL A 22 22.11 -6.72 -5.46
C VAL A 22 20.97 -7.68 -5.84
N ALA A 23 19.79 -7.15 -6.23
CA ALA A 23 18.68 -7.99 -6.69
C ALA A 23 19.01 -8.75 -7.98
N TRP A 24 19.66 -8.09 -8.95
CA TRP A 24 20.10 -8.73 -10.20
C TRP A 24 21.23 -9.75 -9.98
N ALA A 25 22.19 -9.46 -9.10
CA ALA A 25 23.23 -10.42 -8.73
C ALA A 25 22.62 -11.69 -8.10
N ASN A 26 21.61 -11.53 -7.23
CA ASN A 26 20.93 -12.65 -6.60
C ASN A 26 20.05 -13.46 -7.58
N ILE A 27 19.37 -12.81 -8.54
CA ILE A 27 18.63 -13.50 -9.61
C ILE A 27 19.61 -14.29 -10.49
N SER A 28 20.76 -13.71 -10.81
CA SER A 28 21.81 -14.40 -11.57
C SER A 28 22.35 -15.61 -10.83
N VAL A 29 22.49 -15.53 -9.50
CA VAL A 29 22.91 -16.66 -8.65
C VAL A 29 21.84 -17.76 -8.61
N GLN A 30 20.53 -17.42 -8.54
CA GLN A 30 19.45 -18.42 -8.55
C GLN A 30 19.36 -19.19 -9.89
N VAL A 31 19.74 -18.57 -11.00
CA VAL A 31 19.78 -19.19 -12.32
C VAL A 31 21.11 -19.90 -12.55
N LEU A 32 22.22 -19.35 -12.04
CA LEU A 32 23.55 -19.90 -12.26
C LEU A 32 23.95 -20.97 -11.24
N PHE A 33 23.33 -20.99 -10.03
CA PHE A 33 23.67 -21.98 -9.01
C PHE A 33 23.28 -23.41 -9.39
N PRO A 34 22.10 -23.72 -9.92
CA PRO A 34 21.82 -25.07 -10.47
C PRO A 34 22.73 -25.43 -11.64
N LEU A 35 23.08 -24.41 -12.48
CA LEU A 35 24.05 -24.57 -13.56
C LEU A 35 25.48 -24.74 -13.03
N ALA A 36 25.86 -24.00 -11.98
CA ALA A 36 27.19 -24.13 -11.36
C ALA A 36 27.35 -25.50 -10.66
N VAL A 37 26.30 -26.00 -9.99
CA VAL A 37 26.32 -27.35 -9.38
C VAL A 37 26.42 -28.46 -10.45
N THR A 38 25.84 -28.23 -11.64
CA THR A 38 25.97 -29.15 -12.78
C THR A 38 27.29 -29.01 -13.56
N PHE A 39 27.92 -27.79 -13.53
CA PHE A 39 29.14 -27.49 -14.30
C PHE A 39 30.43 -27.39 -13.48
N THR A 40 30.37 -27.40 -12.11
CA THR A 40 31.57 -27.32 -11.26
C THR A 40 32.55 -28.46 -11.48
N PRO A 41 32.19 -29.73 -11.77
CA PRO A 41 33.18 -30.72 -12.10
C PRO A 41 33.96 -30.38 -13.38
N VAL A 42 33.32 -29.74 -14.36
CA VAL A 42 33.98 -29.35 -15.62
C VAL A 42 34.91 -28.13 -15.45
N MET A 43 34.55 -27.18 -14.59
CA MET A 43 35.37 -25.97 -14.35
C MET A 43 36.51 -26.26 -13.36
N ALA A 44 36.31 -27.09 -12.36
CA ALA A 44 37.39 -27.55 -11.47
C ALA A 44 38.45 -28.35 -12.22
N ALA A 45 38.06 -29.20 -13.18
CA ALA A 45 38.99 -29.92 -14.03
C ALA A 45 39.81 -28.98 -14.94
N ARG A 46 39.23 -27.85 -15.43
CA ARG A 46 39.96 -26.83 -16.22
C ARG A 46 40.86 -25.92 -15.37
N ALA A 47 40.45 -25.57 -14.13
CA ALA A 47 41.28 -24.77 -13.24
C ALA A 47 42.49 -25.55 -12.73
N GLN A 48 42.39 -26.86 -12.54
CA GLN A 48 43.53 -27.70 -12.17
C GLN A 48 44.59 -27.82 -13.30
N HIS A 49 44.24 -27.60 -14.57
CA HIS A 49 45.18 -27.59 -15.68
C HIS A 49 45.94 -26.26 -15.85
N ALA A 50 45.54 -25.19 -15.17
CA ALA A 50 46.17 -23.88 -15.34
C ALA A 50 47.27 -23.53 -14.33
N VAL A 51 47.44 -24.29 -13.24
CA VAL A 51 48.49 -24.03 -12.22
C VAL A 51 49.09 -25.37 -11.75
N GLN A 52 50.05 -25.94 -12.50
CA GLN A 52 50.96 -26.92 -11.95
C GLN A 52 52.43 -26.56 -12.22
N PRO A 53 53.29 -26.43 -11.19
CA PRO A 53 54.71 -26.71 -11.33
C PRO A 53 54.89 -28.21 -11.36
N ARG A 54 55.63 -28.68 -12.36
CA ARG A 54 55.99 -30.10 -12.55
C ARG A 54 56.64 -30.67 -11.32
N LEU A 55 56.03 -31.74 -10.76
CA LEU A 55 56.73 -32.85 -10.16
C LEU A 55 55.97 -34.12 -10.56
N SER A 56 56.71 -35.00 -11.22
CA SER A 56 56.29 -36.30 -11.73
C SER A 56 55.86 -37.24 -10.61
N MET A 57 54.69 -37.88 -10.74
CA MET A 57 54.46 -39.29 -10.44
C MET A 57 53.07 -39.75 -10.88
N GLU A 58 53.11 -40.81 -11.61
CA GLU A 58 52.15 -41.87 -11.91
C GLU A 58 50.66 -41.60 -12.07
N ASN A 59 50.19 -41.93 -13.25
CA ASN A 59 48.80 -42.09 -13.69
C ASN A 59 48.02 -43.06 -12.78
N THR A 60 46.98 -42.56 -12.13
CA THR A 60 45.77 -43.35 -11.86
C THR A 60 44.57 -42.56 -12.33
N THR A 61 43.99 -42.94 -13.45
CA THR A 61 42.71 -42.48 -13.97
C THR A 61 41.60 -42.93 -13.03
N VAL A 62 41.11 -42.04 -12.18
CA VAL A 62 39.86 -42.26 -11.45
C VAL A 62 38.73 -41.80 -12.35
N ALA A 63 37.95 -42.72 -12.86
CA ALA A 63 36.67 -42.44 -13.52
C ALA A 63 35.74 -41.72 -12.54
N ALA A 64 35.19 -40.57 -12.95
CA ALA A 64 34.19 -39.85 -12.19
C ALA A 64 32.97 -40.78 -12.00
N ASP A 65 32.73 -41.19 -10.77
CA ASP A 65 31.63 -42.09 -10.44
C ASP A 65 30.31 -41.31 -10.32
N ASN A 66 29.46 -41.41 -11.35
CA ASN A 66 28.12 -40.82 -11.42
C ASN A 66 27.16 -41.28 -10.29
N ASN A 67 27.60 -42.20 -9.43
CA ASN A 67 26.77 -42.73 -8.34
C ASN A 67 26.77 -41.82 -7.11
N VAL A 68 27.81 -41.03 -6.87
CA VAL A 68 27.94 -40.16 -5.70
C VAL A 68 27.00 -38.97 -5.80
N GLU A 69 26.90 -38.35 -6.99
CA GLU A 69 25.95 -37.24 -7.21
C GLU A 69 24.49 -37.67 -6.99
N LYS A 70 24.14 -38.90 -7.46
CA LYS A 70 22.81 -39.47 -7.24
C LYS A 70 22.55 -39.78 -5.76
N ASN A 71 23.56 -40.22 -5.01
CA ASN A 71 23.42 -40.54 -3.59
C ASN A 71 23.25 -39.26 -2.74
N VAL A 72 23.95 -38.15 -3.04
CA VAL A 72 23.79 -36.89 -2.36
C VAL A 72 22.43 -36.24 -2.69
N ALA A 73 22.02 -36.27 -3.96
CA ALA A 73 20.71 -35.81 -4.37
C ALA A 73 19.59 -36.63 -3.71
N SER A 74 19.73 -37.93 -3.61
CA SER A 74 18.77 -38.80 -2.93
C SER A 74 18.74 -38.58 -1.42
N PHE A 75 19.89 -38.33 -0.78
CA PHE A 75 19.96 -37.96 0.64
C PHE A 75 19.25 -36.63 0.91
N ALA A 76 19.54 -35.59 0.10
CA ALA A 76 18.89 -34.30 0.23
C ALA A 76 17.38 -34.38 -0.03
N ALA A 77 16.96 -35.17 -1.03
CA ALA A 77 15.56 -35.44 -1.31
C ALA A 77 14.88 -36.24 -0.17
N ASN A 78 15.54 -37.24 0.39
CA ASN A 78 15.03 -38.03 1.52
C ASN A 78 14.93 -37.17 2.80
N ALA A 79 15.93 -36.36 3.10
CA ALA A 79 15.88 -35.40 4.21
C ALA A 79 14.78 -34.37 4.01
N GLY A 80 14.62 -33.80 2.80
CA GLY A 80 13.54 -32.90 2.43
C GLY A 80 12.16 -33.56 2.56
N THR A 81 12.01 -34.81 2.08
CA THR A 81 10.77 -35.57 2.19
C THR A 81 10.44 -35.91 3.65
N PHE A 82 11.44 -36.29 4.43
CA PHE A 82 11.30 -36.55 5.86
C PHE A 82 10.83 -35.28 6.60
N LEU A 83 11.49 -34.15 6.38
CA LEU A 83 11.12 -32.86 7.00
C LEU A 83 9.74 -32.37 6.55
N SER A 84 9.29 -32.70 5.34
CA SER A 84 7.98 -32.34 4.81
C SER A 84 6.83 -33.23 5.28
N SER A 85 7.10 -34.44 5.75
CA SER A 85 6.10 -35.48 6.09
C SER A 85 5.51 -35.38 7.50
N GLN A 86 5.86 -34.35 8.29
CA GLN A 86 5.48 -34.26 9.71
C GLN A 86 5.86 -35.52 10.53
N PRO A 87 7.14 -35.83 10.63
CA PRO A 87 7.57 -37.06 11.29
C PRO A 87 7.18 -37.04 12.79
N ASP A 88 6.65 -38.13 13.26
CA ASP A 88 6.47 -38.40 14.69
C ASP A 88 7.80 -38.64 15.40
N SER A 89 7.78 -38.80 16.73
CA SER A 89 8.97 -39.00 17.54
C SER A 89 9.75 -40.27 17.18
N ASP A 90 9.05 -41.31 16.73
CA ASP A 90 9.69 -42.60 16.38
C ASP A 90 10.31 -42.52 14.98
N ALA A 91 9.67 -41.90 14.03
CA ALA A 91 10.23 -41.60 12.71
C ALA A 91 11.46 -40.69 12.82
N THR A 92 11.42 -39.69 13.70
CA THR A 92 12.55 -38.80 13.98
C THR A 92 13.73 -39.56 14.60
N ARG A 93 13.46 -40.41 15.59
CA ARG A 93 14.50 -41.27 16.19
C ARG A 93 15.13 -42.21 15.16
N ASN A 94 14.31 -42.86 14.35
CA ASN A 94 14.78 -43.80 13.32
C ASN A 94 15.58 -43.07 12.23
N PHE A 95 15.20 -41.85 11.84
CA PHE A 95 15.96 -41.03 10.89
C PHE A 95 17.34 -40.66 11.44
N ILE A 96 17.41 -40.20 12.71
CA ILE A 96 18.67 -39.86 13.38
C ILE A 96 19.56 -41.10 13.54
N THR A 97 18.98 -42.22 13.98
CA THR A 97 19.71 -43.50 14.14
C THR A 97 20.17 -43.99 12.78
N GLY A 98 19.34 -43.87 11.73
CA GLY A 98 19.69 -44.22 10.36
C GLY A 98 20.85 -43.38 9.81
N MET A 99 20.88 -42.06 10.10
CA MET A 99 22.02 -41.21 9.75
C MET A 99 23.31 -41.63 10.47
N ALA A 100 23.20 -41.97 11.75
CA ALA A 100 24.37 -42.38 12.55
C ALA A 100 24.93 -43.75 12.15
N THR A 101 24.11 -44.62 11.57
CA THR A 101 24.50 -46.03 11.24
C THR A 101 24.75 -46.28 9.75
N ALA A 102 24.45 -45.30 8.84
CA ALA A 102 24.51 -45.57 7.41
C ALA A 102 25.93 -45.58 6.86
N LYS A 103 26.32 -46.72 6.28
CA LYS A 103 27.51 -46.87 5.42
C LYS A 103 27.57 -45.91 4.24
N ALA A 104 26.42 -45.24 3.91
CA ALA A 104 26.34 -44.19 2.91
C ALA A 104 27.20 -42.93 3.24
N ASN A 105 27.68 -42.80 4.48
CA ASN A 105 28.47 -41.67 4.92
C ASN A 105 29.88 -41.62 4.28
N GLN A 106 30.43 -42.74 3.89
CA GLN A 106 31.80 -42.79 3.37
C GLN A 106 31.89 -42.22 1.94
N GLU A 107 30.93 -42.56 1.06
CA GLU A 107 30.89 -42.05 -0.32
C GLU A 107 30.50 -40.55 -0.36
N ILE A 108 29.60 -40.12 0.53
CA ILE A 108 29.23 -38.70 0.66
C ILE A 108 30.41 -37.88 1.21
N GLN A 109 31.19 -38.45 2.14
CA GLN A 109 32.39 -37.82 2.69
C GLN A 109 33.48 -37.60 1.64
N GLU A 110 33.71 -38.58 0.76
CA GLU A 110 34.66 -38.44 -0.34
C GLU A 110 34.23 -37.39 -1.37
N TRP A 111 32.92 -37.23 -1.59
CA TRP A 111 32.39 -36.26 -2.55
C TRP A 111 32.40 -34.83 -2.01
N LEU A 112 32.02 -34.61 -0.75
CA LEU A 112 31.99 -33.27 -0.14
C LEU A 112 33.39 -32.66 0.02
N GLY A 113 34.44 -33.43 -0.32
CA GLY A 113 35.81 -32.96 -0.21
C GLY A 113 36.17 -32.61 1.24
N LYS A 114 37.34 -32.62 1.57
CA LYS A 114 37.99 -32.82 2.87
C LYS A 114 37.46 -32.01 4.08
N TYR A 115 36.57 -31.01 3.97
CA TYR A 115 36.16 -30.14 5.09
C TYR A 115 34.77 -29.55 4.91
N GLY A 116 34.06 -29.37 6.03
CA GLY A 116 32.73 -28.74 6.07
C GLY A 116 32.00 -29.13 7.35
N THR A 117 30.80 -28.57 7.55
CA THR A 117 29.95 -28.90 8.70
C THR A 117 28.53 -29.15 8.24
N ALA A 118 27.92 -30.24 8.72
CA ALA A 118 26.51 -30.52 8.61
C ALA A 118 25.89 -30.49 10.02
N ARG A 119 24.75 -29.81 10.19
CA ARG A 119 24.02 -29.72 11.45
C ARG A 119 22.57 -30.14 11.24
N VAL A 120 22.08 -31.00 12.10
CA VAL A 120 20.65 -31.28 12.26
C VAL A 120 20.23 -30.69 13.60
N LYS A 121 19.22 -29.84 13.57
CA LYS A 121 18.66 -29.19 14.76
C LYS A 121 17.20 -29.55 14.91
N LEU A 122 16.80 -29.95 16.13
CA LEU A 122 15.44 -30.26 16.52
C LEU A 122 15.08 -29.43 17.76
N ASN A 123 14.04 -28.60 17.66
CA ASN A 123 13.55 -27.82 18.79
C ASN A 123 12.14 -28.28 19.17
N VAL A 124 11.94 -28.53 20.45
CA VAL A 124 10.64 -28.87 21.03
C VAL A 124 10.22 -27.79 22.01
N ASP A 125 8.92 -27.63 22.20
CA ASP A 125 8.35 -26.74 23.23
C ASP A 125 8.37 -27.41 24.61
N LYS A 126 7.79 -26.73 25.60
CA LYS A 126 7.66 -27.23 26.96
C LYS A 126 6.80 -28.48 27.10
N GLU A 127 5.93 -28.75 26.11
CA GLU A 127 5.14 -29.98 26.00
C GLU A 127 5.84 -31.09 25.19
N PHE A 128 7.11 -30.90 24.81
CA PHE A 128 7.90 -31.79 23.96
C PHE A 128 7.33 -32.01 22.55
N SER A 129 6.51 -31.05 22.07
CA SER A 129 6.05 -31.04 20.68
C SER A 129 7.12 -30.43 19.78
N LEU A 130 7.37 -31.05 18.61
CA LEU A 130 8.33 -30.53 17.64
C LEU A 130 7.83 -29.21 17.06
N LYS A 131 8.60 -28.15 17.25
CA LYS A 131 8.31 -26.79 16.73
C LYS A 131 9.10 -26.48 15.47
N ASP A 132 10.41 -26.72 15.53
CA ASP A 132 11.31 -26.45 14.43
C ASP A 132 12.22 -27.64 14.18
N SER A 133 12.49 -27.91 12.92
CA SER A 133 13.51 -28.86 12.50
C SER A 133 14.32 -28.27 11.34
N SER A 134 15.62 -28.43 11.38
CA SER A 134 16.50 -27.98 10.29
C SER A 134 17.62 -28.95 9.96
N LEU A 135 18.02 -28.93 8.70
CA LEU A 135 19.26 -29.47 8.18
C LEU A 135 20.05 -28.33 7.56
N GLU A 136 21.24 -28.09 8.05
CA GLU A 136 22.11 -27.00 7.61
C GLU A 136 23.48 -27.56 7.22
N MET A 137 24.10 -27.02 6.18
CA MET A 137 25.40 -27.42 5.70
C MET A 137 26.23 -26.19 5.32
N LEU A 138 27.49 -26.16 5.74
CA LEU A 138 28.50 -25.22 5.30
C LEU A 138 29.57 -25.95 4.52
N TYR A 139 29.95 -25.41 3.37
CA TYR A 139 31.01 -25.91 2.52
C TYR A 139 31.99 -24.77 2.17
N PRO A 140 33.30 -24.93 2.51
CA PRO A 140 34.33 -23.98 2.11
C PRO A 140 34.64 -24.14 0.62
N ILE A 141 34.43 -23.05 -0.15
CA ILE A 141 34.73 -23.00 -1.59
C ILE A 141 36.23 -22.70 -1.80
N TYR A 142 36.76 -21.79 -0.97
CA TYR A 142 38.16 -21.39 -0.97
C TYR A 142 38.62 -21.22 0.48
N ASP A 143 39.76 -21.84 0.83
CA ASP A 143 40.24 -21.86 2.19
C ASP A 143 41.77 -21.75 2.24
N THR A 144 42.23 -20.71 2.94
CA THR A 144 43.64 -20.43 3.24
C THR A 144 43.77 -20.14 4.74
N PRO A 145 44.98 -20.16 5.33
CA PRO A 145 45.14 -19.86 6.74
C PRO A 145 44.46 -18.58 7.20
N THR A 146 44.43 -17.54 6.35
CA THR A 146 43.92 -16.19 6.68
C THR A 146 42.52 -15.92 6.10
N ASN A 147 42.07 -16.58 5.06
CA ASN A 147 40.79 -16.25 4.41
C ASN A 147 40.03 -17.53 4.04
N MET A 148 38.72 -17.47 4.23
CA MET A 148 37.81 -18.51 3.81
C MET A 148 36.61 -17.91 3.08
N LEU A 149 36.33 -18.40 1.87
CA LEU A 149 35.07 -18.16 1.18
C LEU A 149 34.23 -19.44 1.27
N PHE A 150 33.01 -19.34 1.68
CA PHE A 150 32.11 -20.47 1.88
C PHE A 150 30.73 -20.25 1.32
N THR A 151 30.02 -21.37 1.10
CA THR A 151 28.57 -21.38 0.91
C THR A 151 27.92 -22.10 2.08
N GLN A 152 26.73 -21.67 2.46
CA GLN A 152 25.91 -22.34 3.46
C GLN A 152 24.49 -22.49 2.94
N GLY A 153 23.94 -23.70 3.06
CA GLY A 153 22.57 -24.02 2.72
C GLY A 153 21.82 -24.56 3.94
N ALA A 154 20.50 -24.33 3.97
CA ALA A 154 19.62 -24.93 4.96
C ALA A 154 18.25 -25.25 4.36
N ILE A 155 17.64 -26.31 4.88
CA ILE A 155 16.21 -26.59 4.73
C ILE A 155 15.67 -26.78 6.14
N HIS A 156 14.57 -26.11 6.43
CA HIS A 156 13.93 -26.18 7.74
C HIS A 156 12.42 -26.11 7.65
N ARG A 157 11.77 -26.60 8.69
CA ARG A 157 10.32 -26.56 8.84
C ARG A 157 9.95 -25.85 10.14
N THR A 158 9.09 -24.86 10.03
CA THR A 158 8.57 -24.05 11.14
C THR A 158 7.13 -23.65 10.84
N ASP A 159 6.22 -23.77 11.80
CA ASP A 159 4.81 -23.35 11.67
C ASP A 159 4.14 -23.90 10.38
N ASP A 160 4.31 -25.20 10.09
CA ASP A 160 3.81 -25.87 8.89
C ASP A 160 4.33 -25.31 7.55
N ARG A 161 5.46 -24.58 7.60
CA ARG A 161 6.15 -24.05 6.42
C ARG A 161 7.50 -24.71 6.24
N THR A 162 7.76 -25.10 5.01
CA THR A 162 9.09 -25.57 4.61
C THR A 162 9.82 -24.42 3.94
N GLN A 163 10.98 -24.07 4.45
CA GLN A 163 11.79 -22.95 3.98
C GLN A 163 13.20 -23.43 3.63
N SER A 164 13.83 -22.76 2.70
CA SER A 164 15.22 -22.97 2.32
C SER A 164 16.01 -21.68 2.42
N ASN A 165 17.28 -21.80 2.78
CA ASN A 165 18.23 -20.69 2.85
C ASN A 165 19.47 -21.08 2.07
N ILE A 166 19.97 -20.19 1.25
CA ILE A 166 21.24 -20.33 0.55
C ILE A 166 22.02 -19.05 0.73
N GLY A 167 23.27 -19.15 1.15
CA GLY A 167 24.12 -18.01 1.41
C GLY A 167 25.57 -18.23 1.01
N PHE A 168 26.25 -17.11 0.92
CA PHE A 168 27.69 -17.01 0.72
C PHE A 168 28.28 -16.12 1.78
N GLY A 169 29.48 -16.47 2.23
CA GLY A 169 30.19 -15.68 3.22
C GLY A 169 31.69 -15.70 2.99
N TRP A 170 32.32 -14.69 3.54
CA TRP A 170 33.76 -14.55 3.59
C TRP A 170 34.19 -14.31 5.04
N ARG A 171 35.23 -15.04 5.50
CA ARG A 171 35.84 -14.92 6.81
C ARG A 171 37.31 -14.62 6.66
N HIS A 172 37.78 -13.63 7.41
CA HIS A 172 39.19 -13.27 7.55
C HIS A 172 39.67 -13.63 8.95
N PHE A 173 40.75 -14.37 9.03
CA PHE A 173 41.38 -14.82 10.27
C PHE A 173 42.72 -14.07 10.49
N SER A 174 42.83 -13.34 11.60
CA SER A 174 44.06 -12.73 12.03
C SER A 174 44.82 -13.65 12.96
N GLY A 175 45.55 -14.60 12.36
CA GLY A 175 46.21 -15.66 13.12
C GLY A 175 45.24 -16.47 13.96
N ASN A 176 45.53 -16.62 15.24
CA ASN A 176 44.66 -17.31 16.20
C ASN A 176 43.93 -16.32 17.14
N ASP A 177 44.02 -14.99 16.89
CA ASP A 177 43.50 -14.00 17.82
C ASP A 177 42.04 -13.68 17.61
N TRP A 178 41.65 -13.45 16.37
CA TRP A 178 40.25 -13.12 16.00
C TRP A 178 39.93 -13.45 14.55
N MET A 179 38.65 -13.60 14.30
CA MET A 179 38.06 -13.69 12.96
C MET A 179 36.99 -12.62 12.78
N ALA A 180 36.97 -11.98 11.61
CA ALA A 180 35.86 -11.15 11.17
C ALA A 180 35.29 -11.72 9.86
N GLY A 181 33.97 -11.74 9.74
CA GLY A 181 33.28 -12.28 8.58
C GLY A 181 32.07 -11.44 8.16
N VAL A 182 31.71 -11.59 6.89
CA VAL A 182 30.50 -11.05 6.31
C VAL A 182 29.81 -12.12 5.48
N ASN A 183 28.50 -12.07 5.45
CA ASN A 183 27.69 -13.04 4.71
C ASN A 183 26.43 -12.40 4.13
N THR A 184 25.86 -13.10 3.14
CA THR A 184 24.56 -12.77 2.56
C THR A 184 23.80 -14.07 2.28
N PHE A 185 22.47 -14.02 2.48
CA PHE A 185 21.58 -15.16 2.29
C PHE A 185 20.35 -14.76 1.50
N ILE A 186 19.82 -15.72 0.75
CA ILE A 186 18.47 -15.70 0.22
C ILE A 186 17.68 -16.75 0.97
N ASP A 187 16.61 -16.29 1.62
CA ASP A 187 15.66 -17.15 2.32
C ASP A 187 14.40 -17.26 1.46
N HIS A 188 13.96 -18.48 1.20
CA HIS A 188 12.78 -18.74 0.39
C HIS A 188 11.84 -19.73 1.07
N ASP A 189 10.59 -19.32 1.24
CA ASP A 189 9.50 -20.18 1.70
C ASP A 189 8.97 -20.99 0.52
N LEU A 190 9.32 -22.27 0.48
CA LEU A 190 8.92 -23.22 -0.55
C LEU A 190 7.40 -23.49 -0.52
N SER A 191 6.77 -23.34 0.66
CA SER A 191 5.35 -23.59 0.85
C SER A 191 4.48 -22.43 0.34
N ARG A 192 4.96 -21.18 0.43
CA ARG A 192 4.18 -19.97 0.18
C ARG A 192 4.87 -18.95 -0.74
N SER A 193 6.08 -19.29 -1.23
CA SER A 193 6.86 -18.48 -2.18
C SER A 193 7.20 -17.08 -1.68
N HIS A 194 7.38 -16.90 -0.37
CA HIS A 194 7.95 -15.66 0.17
C HIS A 194 9.47 -15.69 0.09
N THR A 195 10.06 -14.51 -0.18
CA THR A 195 11.51 -14.38 -0.29
C THR A 195 11.99 -13.20 0.55
N ARG A 196 13.12 -13.43 1.25
CA ARG A 196 13.80 -12.46 2.09
C ARG A 196 15.30 -12.51 1.80
N ILE A 197 15.98 -11.36 1.89
CA ILE A 197 17.43 -11.27 1.81
C ILE A 197 17.96 -11.06 3.22
N GLY A 198 18.96 -11.85 3.61
CA GLY A 198 19.71 -11.67 4.84
C GLY A 198 21.11 -11.12 4.54
N VAL A 199 21.61 -10.24 5.40
CA VAL A 199 23.00 -9.79 5.42
C VAL A 199 23.52 -9.92 6.82
N GLY A 200 24.77 -10.36 7.00
CA GLY A 200 25.31 -10.60 8.31
C GLY A 200 26.78 -10.22 8.44
N ALA A 201 27.17 -9.96 9.68
CA ALA A 201 28.55 -9.77 10.10
C ALA A 201 28.85 -10.65 11.30
N GLU A 202 30.07 -11.17 11.36
CA GLU A 202 30.55 -12.07 12.41
C GLU A 202 31.87 -11.53 12.98
N TYR A 203 32.04 -11.69 14.30
CA TYR A 203 33.32 -11.47 14.97
C TYR A 203 33.54 -12.54 16.03
N TRP A 204 34.60 -13.34 15.90
CA TRP A 204 34.87 -14.48 16.77
C TRP A 204 36.25 -14.39 17.38
N ARG A 205 36.32 -14.88 18.59
CA ARG A 205 37.57 -15.16 19.33
C ARG A 205 37.47 -16.56 19.98
N ASP A 206 38.53 -16.99 20.63
CA ASP A 206 38.47 -18.16 21.48
C ASP A 206 37.30 -18.03 22.48
N TYR A 207 36.45 -19.04 22.56
CA TYR A 207 35.30 -19.14 23.46
C TYR A 207 34.22 -18.05 23.30
N LEU A 208 34.32 -17.17 22.31
CA LEU A 208 33.35 -16.09 22.09
C LEU A 208 33.00 -15.91 20.61
N LYS A 209 31.72 -15.85 20.31
CA LYS A 209 31.17 -15.51 19.00
C LYS A 209 30.18 -14.39 19.12
N LEU A 210 30.34 -13.37 18.28
CA LEU A 210 29.40 -12.26 18.11
C LEU A 210 28.90 -12.28 16.67
N SER A 211 27.60 -12.01 16.48
CA SER A 211 27.03 -11.83 15.15
C SER A 211 25.95 -10.76 15.14
N ALA A 212 25.77 -10.12 13.99
CA ALA A 212 24.71 -9.18 13.72
C ALA A 212 24.13 -9.47 12.34
N ASN A 213 22.80 -9.57 12.24
CA ASN A 213 22.10 -9.91 11.02
C ASN A 213 21.00 -8.91 10.71
N GLY A 214 20.84 -8.57 9.45
CA GLY A 214 19.75 -7.76 8.93
C GLY A 214 18.90 -8.54 7.93
N TYR A 215 17.60 -8.32 7.94
CA TYR A 215 16.62 -9.04 7.12
C TYR A 215 15.80 -8.07 6.32
N ILE A 216 15.81 -8.22 5.00
CA ILE A 216 15.16 -7.33 4.05
C ILE A 216 14.19 -8.15 3.21
N ARG A 217 12.91 -7.78 3.23
CA ARG A 217 11.89 -8.42 2.39
C ARG A 217 12.19 -8.23 0.90
N ALA A 218 12.06 -9.30 0.12
CA ALA A 218 12.15 -9.28 -1.33
C ALA A 218 10.80 -9.53 -2.00
N SER A 219 9.86 -10.20 -1.33
CA SER A 219 8.49 -10.41 -1.81
C SER A 219 7.49 -9.46 -1.16
N GLY A 220 6.44 -9.09 -1.94
CA GLY A 220 5.34 -8.24 -1.49
C GLY A 220 4.21 -9.00 -0.81
N TRP A 221 3.08 -8.31 -0.63
CA TRP A 221 1.86 -8.87 -0.04
C TRP A 221 1.26 -9.97 -0.90
N LYS A 222 0.93 -11.10 -0.28
CA LYS A 222 0.21 -12.24 -0.86
C LYS A 222 -0.94 -12.63 0.06
N LYS A 223 -1.96 -13.32 -0.48
CA LYS A 223 -3.04 -13.86 0.35
C LYS A 223 -2.46 -14.85 1.34
N SER A 224 -2.79 -14.69 2.63
CA SER A 224 -2.40 -15.65 3.65
C SER A 224 -3.26 -16.91 3.54
N PRO A 225 -2.66 -18.09 3.47
CA PRO A 225 -3.41 -19.33 3.59
C PRO A 225 -3.66 -19.72 5.06
N ASP A 226 -2.87 -19.17 5.98
CA ASP A 226 -2.86 -19.56 7.39
C ASP A 226 -3.77 -18.68 8.25
N VAL A 227 -4.12 -17.47 7.74
CA VAL A 227 -5.02 -16.53 8.42
C VAL A 227 -6.08 -16.05 7.43
N GLU A 228 -7.33 -16.40 7.70
CA GLU A 228 -8.45 -16.05 6.82
C GLU A 228 -8.62 -14.53 6.71
N ASP A 229 -8.91 -14.04 5.51
CA ASP A 229 -9.08 -12.63 5.18
C ASP A 229 -7.85 -11.74 5.46
N TYR A 230 -6.67 -12.35 5.48
CA TYR A 230 -5.42 -11.62 5.61
C TYR A 230 -4.51 -11.80 4.40
N GLN A 231 -3.62 -10.85 4.24
CA GLN A 231 -2.44 -10.92 3.40
C GLN A 231 -1.20 -10.97 4.28
N GLU A 232 -0.15 -11.60 3.78
CA GLU A 232 1.12 -11.75 4.48
C GLU A 232 2.30 -11.38 3.59
N ARG A 233 3.40 -10.99 4.20
CA ARG A 233 4.71 -10.75 3.56
C ARG A 233 5.83 -10.93 4.58
N PRO A 234 7.09 -11.10 4.16
CA PRO A 234 8.22 -11.07 5.09
C PRO A 234 8.31 -9.71 5.80
N ALA A 235 8.52 -9.73 7.10
CA ALA A 235 8.84 -8.55 7.88
C ALA A 235 10.32 -8.17 7.68
N ASN A 236 10.64 -6.88 7.65
CA ASN A 236 12.01 -6.40 7.81
C ASN A 236 12.41 -6.48 9.27
N GLY A 237 13.67 -6.76 9.54
CA GLY A 237 14.15 -6.86 10.91
C GLY A 237 15.65 -7.02 11.00
N TRP A 238 16.13 -7.22 12.22
CA TRP A 238 17.52 -7.48 12.53
C TRP A 238 17.67 -8.21 13.85
N ASP A 239 18.80 -8.88 14.04
CA ASP A 239 19.21 -9.43 15.33
C ASP A 239 20.70 -9.21 15.60
N ILE A 240 21.04 -9.24 16.88
CA ILE A 240 22.41 -9.32 17.38
C ILE A 240 22.51 -10.48 18.34
N ARG A 241 23.62 -11.19 18.31
CA ARG A 241 23.86 -12.39 19.11
C ARG A 241 25.23 -12.38 19.72
N ALA A 242 25.32 -12.90 20.94
CA ALA A 242 26.55 -13.20 21.62
C ALA A 242 26.46 -14.64 22.14
N GLU A 243 27.44 -15.46 21.84
CA GLU A 243 27.58 -16.83 22.35
C GLU A 243 28.96 -16.95 23.01
N GLY A 244 28.97 -17.47 24.22
CA GLY A 244 30.18 -17.64 25.00
C GLY A 244 30.25 -19.00 25.67
N TYR A 245 31.47 -19.48 25.89
CA TYR A 245 31.78 -20.77 26.53
C TYR A 245 32.73 -20.56 27.70
N LEU A 246 32.61 -21.42 28.71
CA LEU A 246 33.50 -21.37 29.86
C LEU A 246 34.84 -22.07 29.57
N PRO A 247 35.99 -21.37 29.61
CA PRO A 247 37.28 -21.99 29.35
C PRO A 247 37.60 -23.16 30.28
N ALA A 248 37.13 -23.09 31.54
CA ALA A 248 37.30 -24.16 32.52
C ALA A 248 36.41 -25.36 32.24
N TRP A 249 35.19 -25.14 31.67
CA TRP A 249 34.23 -26.17 31.32
C TRP A 249 33.70 -25.92 29.89
N PRO A 250 34.49 -26.25 28.87
CA PRO A 250 34.18 -25.91 27.48
C PRO A 250 32.90 -26.60 26.94
N GLN A 251 32.36 -27.60 27.67
CA GLN A 251 31.07 -28.22 27.42
C GLN A 251 29.88 -27.28 27.67
N LEU A 252 30.04 -26.30 28.59
CA LEU A 252 28.97 -25.35 28.92
C LEU A 252 29.13 -24.05 28.16
N GLY A 253 28.05 -23.66 27.50
CA GLY A 253 27.93 -22.38 26.83
C GLY A 253 26.64 -21.70 27.15
N ALA A 254 26.59 -20.39 26.88
CA ALA A 254 25.40 -19.59 26.96
C ALA A 254 25.34 -18.63 25.76
N SER A 255 24.14 -18.35 25.29
CA SER A 255 23.90 -17.35 24.27
C SER A 255 22.86 -16.35 24.68
N LEU A 256 23.01 -15.14 24.17
CA LEU A 256 22.06 -14.04 24.30
C LEU A 256 21.80 -13.46 22.92
N MET A 257 20.53 -13.30 22.58
CA MET A 257 20.08 -12.71 21.33
C MET A 257 19.06 -11.61 21.59
N TYR A 258 19.20 -10.49 20.92
CA TYR A 258 18.15 -9.50 20.78
C TYR A 258 17.70 -9.43 19.32
N GLU A 259 16.41 -9.44 19.08
CA GLU A 259 15.82 -9.33 17.75
C GLU A 259 14.70 -8.31 17.70
N GLN A 260 14.60 -7.59 16.57
CA GLN A 260 13.59 -6.56 16.32
C GLN A 260 13.06 -6.70 14.90
N TYR A 261 11.74 -6.71 14.75
CA TYR A 261 11.07 -6.70 13.44
C TYR A 261 10.12 -5.53 13.34
N TYR A 262 9.80 -5.11 12.11
CA TYR A 262 9.02 -3.90 11.83
C TYR A 262 7.77 -4.20 11.01
N GLY A 263 6.65 -3.65 11.42
CA GLY A 263 5.34 -3.77 10.78
C GLY A 263 4.20 -3.62 11.76
N ASP A 264 2.98 -3.42 11.27
CA ASP A 264 1.82 -3.19 12.14
C ASP A 264 1.32 -4.47 12.82
N GLU A 265 1.34 -5.61 12.13
CA GLU A 265 0.91 -6.92 12.65
C GLU A 265 1.97 -7.99 12.35
N VAL A 266 3.06 -8.03 13.10
CA VAL A 266 4.17 -8.98 12.91
C VAL A 266 4.03 -10.17 13.84
N GLY A 267 4.12 -11.38 13.27
CA GLY A 267 4.01 -12.65 13.98
C GLY A 267 5.34 -13.19 14.51
N LEU A 268 6.05 -12.44 15.35
CA LEU A 268 7.32 -12.89 15.95
C LEU A 268 7.15 -14.11 16.87
N PHE A 269 5.99 -14.25 17.50
CA PHE A 269 5.59 -15.38 18.35
C PHE A 269 4.50 -16.25 17.72
N GLY A 270 4.43 -16.25 16.37
CA GLY A 270 3.44 -16.99 15.60
C GLY A 270 2.29 -16.11 15.08
N LYS A 271 1.50 -16.68 14.17
CA LYS A 271 0.43 -16.00 13.44
C LYS A 271 -0.70 -15.47 14.35
N ASP A 272 -0.91 -16.07 15.51
CA ASP A 272 -2.00 -15.72 16.43
C ASP A 272 -1.59 -14.66 17.46
N LYS A 273 -0.27 -14.37 17.58
CA LYS A 273 0.32 -13.42 18.51
C LYS A 273 1.00 -12.26 17.80
N ARG A 274 0.27 -11.64 16.86
CA ARG A 274 0.77 -10.54 16.05
C ARG A 274 0.86 -9.24 16.84
N GLN A 275 1.95 -8.51 16.68
CA GLN A 275 2.20 -7.26 17.38
C GLN A 275 2.81 -6.21 16.43
N LYS A 276 2.62 -4.95 16.78
CA LYS A 276 3.27 -3.84 16.09
C LYS A 276 4.72 -3.71 16.57
N ASP A 277 5.64 -3.73 15.61
CA ASP A 277 7.07 -3.59 15.82
C ASP A 277 7.58 -4.43 17.02
N PRO A 278 7.38 -5.77 16.99
CA PRO A 278 7.77 -6.63 18.10
C PRO A 278 9.28 -6.76 18.21
N HIS A 279 9.75 -6.91 19.45
CA HIS A 279 11.12 -7.28 19.79
C HIS A 279 11.13 -8.39 20.83
N ALA A 280 12.23 -9.11 20.90
CA ALA A 280 12.42 -10.15 21.89
C ALA A 280 13.90 -10.25 22.31
N ILE A 281 14.09 -10.70 23.55
CA ILE A 281 15.39 -11.17 24.08
C ILE A 281 15.28 -12.67 24.27
N THR A 282 16.24 -13.41 23.74
CA THR A 282 16.38 -14.86 23.97
C THR A 282 17.67 -15.12 24.74
N ALA A 283 17.56 -15.82 25.85
CA ALA A 283 18.68 -16.36 26.61
C ALA A 283 18.66 -17.88 26.51
N GLU A 284 19.79 -18.49 26.18
CA GLU A 284 19.92 -19.93 26.03
C GLU A 284 21.16 -20.43 26.73
N VAL A 285 21.06 -21.60 27.34
CA VAL A 285 22.21 -22.35 27.90
C VAL A 285 22.34 -23.63 27.07
N ASN A 286 23.57 -23.97 26.70
CA ASN A 286 23.87 -25.18 25.96
C ASN A 286 24.88 -26.05 26.69
N TYR A 287 24.72 -27.36 26.53
CA TYR A 287 25.61 -28.38 27.04
C TYR A 287 26.00 -29.32 25.92
N THR A 288 27.29 -29.43 25.65
CA THR A 288 27.90 -30.24 24.58
C THR A 288 28.72 -31.36 25.22
N PRO A 289 28.14 -32.55 25.48
CA PRO A 289 28.88 -33.68 26.09
C PRO A 289 30.00 -34.18 25.19
N VAL A 290 29.78 -34.16 23.89
CA VAL A 290 30.75 -34.53 22.84
C VAL A 290 30.61 -33.57 21.66
N PRO A 291 31.62 -33.33 20.84
CA PRO A 291 31.58 -32.42 19.71
C PRO A 291 30.38 -32.63 18.75
N LEU A 292 29.96 -33.89 18.60
CA LEU A 292 28.83 -34.29 17.74
C LEU A 292 27.47 -33.84 18.28
N LEU A 293 27.30 -33.68 19.62
CA LEU A 293 25.98 -33.52 20.25
C LEU A 293 25.94 -32.29 21.13
N THR A 294 24.92 -31.45 20.96
CA THR A 294 24.64 -30.32 21.84
C THR A 294 23.17 -30.34 22.27
N LEU A 295 22.95 -30.17 23.56
CA LEU A 295 21.63 -29.98 24.18
C LEU A 295 21.50 -28.52 24.56
N SER A 296 20.34 -27.92 24.32
CA SER A 296 20.07 -26.52 24.71
C SER A 296 18.74 -26.33 25.40
N ALA A 297 18.67 -25.32 26.21
CA ALA A 297 17.44 -24.84 26.85
C ALA A 297 17.42 -23.30 26.75
N GLY A 298 16.42 -22.78 26.06
CA GLY A 298 16.28 -21.36 25.76
C GLY A 298 14.95 -20.80 26.19
N HIS A 299 14.97 -19.55 26.63
CA HIS A 299 13.78 -18.76 26.93
C HIS A 299 13.79 -17.45 26.17
N LYS A 300 12.75 -17.21 25.39
CA LYS A 300 12.52 -16.01 24.59
C LYS A 300 11.45 -15.17 25.26
N GLN A 301 11.77 -13.95 25.64
CA GLN A 301 10.87 -12.98 26.24
C GLN A 301 10.66 -11.81 25.27
N GLY A 302 9.42 -11.56 24.91
CA GLY A 302 9.03 -10.52 23.97
C GLY A 302 8.27 -9.37 24.60
N LYS A 303 7.86 -8.45 23.73
CA LYS A 303 7.02 -7.32 24.06
C LYS A 303 5.67 -7.80 24.59
N SER A 304 5.08 -7.05 25.56
CA SER A 304 3.74 -7.29 26.11
C SER A 304 3.56 -8.64 26.84
N GLY A 305 4.65 -9.21 27.37
CA GLY A 305 4.59 -10.46 28.13
C GLY A 305 4.58 -11.74 27.30
N GLU A 306 4.65 -11.66 25.98
CA GLU A 306 4.80 -12.83 25.13
C GLU A 306 6.11 -13.55 25.42
N ASN A 307 6.05 -14.85 25.55
CA ASN A 307 7.24 -15.67 25.83
C ASN A 307 7.14 -17.03 25.13
N ASP A 308 8.29 -17.66 24.98
CA ASP A 308 8.45 -18.98 24.41
C ASP A 308 9.65 -19.69 25.05
N THR A 309 9.48 -20.93 25.48
CA THR A 309 10.54 -21.75 26.07
C THR A 309 10.75 -22.98 25.20
N ARG A 310 11.99 -23.21 24.80
CA ARG A 310 12.37 -24.28 23.90
C ARG A 310 13.51 -25.11 24.45
N PHE A 311 13.50 -26.38 24.10
CA PHE A 311 14.59 -27.32 24.33
C PHE A 311 15.09 -27.76 22.98
N GLY A 312 16.40 -27.71 22.79
CA GLY A 312 17.07 -28.05 21.53
C GLY A 312 17.95 -29.27 21.62
N LEU A 313 17.94 -30.04 20.55
CA LEU A 313 18.91 -31.12 20.28
C LEU A 313 19.59 -30.79 18.96
N GLU A 314 20.90 -30.67 18.97
CA GLU A 314 21.72 -30.46 17.77
C GLU A 314 22.71 -31.59 17.57
N VAL A 315 22.74 -32.11 16.36
CA VAL A 315 23.77 -33.06 15.91
C VAL A 315 24.66 -32.31 14.92
N ASN A 316 25.89 -32.02 15.33
CA ASN A 316 26.89 -31.27 14.58
C ASN A 316 27.95 -32.20 14.02
N TYR A 317 27.84 -32.59 12.76
CA TYR A 317 28.78 -33.47 12.11
C TYR A 317 29.82 -32.70 11.29
N ARG A 318 31.11 -32.89 11.59
CA ARG A 318 32.23 -32.36 10.81
C ARG A 318 32.65 -33.35 9.74
N ILE A 319 32.52 -32.92 8.49
CA ILE A 319 32.91 -33.69 7.33
C ILE A 319 34.44 -33.71 7.25
N GLY A 320 34.99 -34.91 7.05
CA GLY A 320 36.44 -35.11 6.97
C GLY A 320 37.17 -35.31 8.32
N GLU A 321 36.43 -35.24 9.45
CA GLU A 321 36.99 -35.62 10.75
C GLU A 321 36.54 -37.02 11.16
N PRO A 322 37.44 -37.83 11.74
CA PRO A 322 37.10 -39.19 12.24
C PRO A 322 35.97 -39.10 13.29
N LEU A 323 35.02 -40.01 13.24
CA LEU A 323 33.90 -40.07 14.18
C LEU A 323 34.36 -40.21 15.64
N GLU A 324 35.46 -40.94 15.86
CA GLU A 324 36.08 -41.08 17.18
C GLU A 324 36.44 -39.74 17.79
N LYS A 325 37.03 -38.80 17.02
CA LYS A 325 37.34 -37.44 17.46
C LYS A 325 36.07 -36.61 17.74
N GLN A 326 35.01 -36.86 16.98
CA GLN A 326 33.73 -36.18 17.17
C GLN A 326 32.94 -36.69 18.39
N LEU A 327 33.27 -37.87 18.88
CA LEU A 327 32.72 -38.49 20.10
C LEU A 327 33.61 -38.29 21.31
N ASP A 328 34.80 -37.72 21.13
CA ASP A 328 35.77 -37.50 22.21
C ASP A 328 35.49 -36.17 22.93
N THR A 329 35.21 -36.28 24.24
CA THR A 329 34.94 -35.12 25.11
C THR A 329 36.13 -34.16 25.19
N ASP A 330 37.36 -34.64 25.10
CA ASP A 330 38.54 -33.77 25.20
C ASP A 330 38.69 -32.87 23.96
N SER A 331 38.17 -33.30 22.84
CA SER A 331 38.13 -32.51 21.59
C SER A 331 37.22 -31.28 21.64
N ILE A 332 36.35 -31.15 22.65
CA ILE A 332 35.43 -29.98 22.79
C ILE A 332 36.21 -28.69 23.00
N ARG A 333 37.27 -28.71 23.79
CA ARG A 333 38.12 -27.53 24.03
C ARG A 333 38.68 -26.99 22.72
N GLU A 334 39.20 -27.86 21.86
CA GLU A 334 39.72 -27.48 20.54
C GLU A 334 38.60 -26.83 19.69
N ARG A 335 37.38 -27.36 19.74
CA ARG A 335 36.21 -26.81 19.00
C ARG A 335 35.79 -25.41 19.45
N ARG A 336 36.07 -25.02 20.71
CA ARG A 336 35.73 -23.69 21.24
C ARG A 336 36.83 -22.64 20.98
N MET A 337 37.99 -23.11 20.55
CA MET A 337 39.05 -22.22 20.09
C MET A 337 38.78 -21.75 18.66
N LEU A 338 39.30 -20.59 18.29
CA LEU A 338 39.08 -19.99 16.98
C LEU A 338 39.49 -20.93 15.83
N ALA A 339 40.63 -21.57 15.94
CA ALA A 339 41.08 -22.54 14.94
C ALA A 339 40.10 -23.72 14.74
N GLY A 340 39.54 -24.23 15.84
CA GLY A 340 38.58 -25.32 15.81
C GLY A 340 37.17 -24.91 15.37
N SER A 341 36.78 -23.67 15.49
CA SER A 341 35.49 -23.14 15.08
C SER A 341 35.42 -22.64 13.63
N ARG A 342 36.52 -22.77 12.88
CA ARG A 342 36.69 -22.23 11.52
C ARG A 342 35.53 -22.54 10.56
N TYR A 343 35.01 -23.77 10.63
CA TYR A 343 33.93 -24.28 9.76
C TYR A 343 32.57 -24.27 10.45
N ASP A 344 32.40 -23.54 11.55
CA ASP A 344 31.10 -23.44 12.19
C ASP A 344 30.13 -22.63 11.33
N LEU A 345 28.86 -22.99 11.42
CA LEU A 345 27.78 -22.37 10.66
C LEU A 345 27.59 -20.90 11.06
N VAL A 346 27.09 -20.10 10.14
CA VAL A 346 26.65 -18.73 10.43
C VAL A 346 25.41 -18.79 11.32
N GLU A 347 25.47 -18.12 12.48
CA GLU A 347 24.34 -18.06 13.40
C GLU A 347 23.43 -16.86 13.05
N ARG A 348 22.22 -17.17 12.58
CA ARG A 348 21.21 -16.21 12.13
C ARG A 348 19.80 -16.74 12.34
N ASN A 349 18.79 -15.88 12.19
CA ASN A 349 17.41 -16.37 12.11
C ASN A 349 17.11 -16.86 10.69
N ASN A 350 17.05 -18.15 10.51
CA ASN A 350 16.73 -18.79 9.23
C ASN A 350 15.23 -18.67 8.89
N ASN A 351 14.35 -18.56 9.90
CA ASN A 351 12.91 -18.46 9.71
C ASN A 351 12.49 -17.08 9.19
N ILE A 352 11.65 -17.05 8.16
CA ILE A 352 11.05 -15.83 7.65
C ILE A 352 9.93 -15.39 8.60
N VAL A 353 10.19 -14.37 9.40
CA VAL A 353 9.16 -13.72 10.22
C VAL A 353 8.21 -12.95 9.32
N LEU A 354 6.90 -13.12 9.50
CA LEU A 354 5.88 -12.55 8.63
C LEU A 354 5.17 -11.35 9.26
N GLU A 355 4.86 -10.39 8.41
CA GLU A 355 3.95 -9.29 8.68
C GLU A 355 2.62 -9.58 8.00
N TYR A 356 1.52 -9.33 8.70
CA TYR A 356 0.16 -9.58 8.25
C TYR A 356 -0.59 -8.25 8.10
N ARG A 357 -1.62 -8.24 7.25
CA ARG A 357 -2.61 -7.18 7.19
C ARG A 357 -3.97 -7.73 6.78
N LYS A 358 -5.04 -7.14 7.27
CA LYS A 358 -6.39 -7.51 6.86
C LYS A 358 -6.59 -7.26 5.36
N SER A 359 -7.13 -8.23 4.65
CA SER A 359 -7.47 -8.10 3.23
C SER A 359 -8.72 -7.24 3.07
N GLU A 360 -8.78 -6.45 2.01
CA GLU A 360 -10.03 -5.84 1.60
C GLU A 360 -10.92 -6.93 0.95
N VAL A 361 -11.90 -7.42 1.70
CA VAL A 361 -12.80 -8.51 1.27
C VAL A 361 -14.12 -8.00 0.72
N ILE A 362 -14.45 -6.73 0.98
CA ILE A 362 -15.63 -6.05 0.45
C ILE A 362 -15.23 -4.66 -0.06
N ARG A 363 -15.64 -4.34 -1.28
CA ARG A 363 -15.40 -3.04 -1.92
C ARG A 363 -16.63 -2.60 -2.65
N ILE A 364 -17.03 -1.36 -2.41
CA ILE A 364 -18.11 -0.67 -3.10
C ILE A 364 -17.62 0.61 -3.75
N ALA A 365 -18.37 1.10 -4.73
CA ALA A 365 -18.15 2.40 -5.36
C ALA A 365 -19.48 3.09 -5.61
N LEU A 366 -19.45 4.41 -5.61
CA LEU A 366 -20.56 5.30 -6.01
C LEU A 366 -20.09 6.21 -7.14
N PRO A 367 -20.99 6.69 -8.00
CA PRO A 367 -20.68 7.75 -8.95
C PRO A 367 -20.25 9.00 -8.17
N GLU A 368 -19.40 9.82 -8.76
CA GLU A 368 -18.92 11.05 -8.13
C GLU A 368 -20.08 12.02 -7.85
N ARG A 369 -21.06 12.11 -8.78
CA ARG A 369 -22.19 13.01 -8.71
C ARG A 369 -23.46 12.35 -9.27
N ILE A 370 -24.59 12.67 -8.64
CA ILE A 370 -25.95 12.32 -9.10
C ILE A 370 -26.74 13.63 -9.18
N GLU A 371 -27.38 13.87 -10.30
CA GLU A 371 -28.12 15.09 -10.54
C GLU A 371 -29.56 14.82 -11.02
N GLY A 372 -30.53 15.54 -10.49
CA GLY A 372 -31.92 15.43 -10.87
C GLY A 372 -32.81 16.57 -10.38
N LYS A 373 -34.08 16.55 -10.77
CA LYS A 373 -35.09 17.53 -10.34
C LYS A 373 -35.61 17.22 -8.93
N GLY A 374 -36.07 18.24 -8.22
CA GLY A 374 -36.71 18.06 -6.92
C GLY A 374 -37.91 17.08 -7.01
N GLY A 375 -38.01 16.17 -6.01
CA GLY A 375 -39.01 15.10 -5.97
C GLY A 375 -38.73 13.87 -6.84
N GLN A 376 -37.71 13.90 -7.71
CA GLN A 376 -37.34 12.80 -8.57
C GLN A 376 -36.68 11.68 -7.77
N THR A 377 -36.98 10.41 -8.13
CA THR A 377 -36.31 9.23 -7.60
C THR A 377 -35.27 8.73 -8.59
N LEU A 378 -34.02 8.64 -8.16
CA LEU A 378 -32.86 8.28 -8.97
C LEU A 378 -32.11 7.11 -8.35
N SER A 379 -31.45 6.32 -9.19
CA SER A 379 -30.53 5.31 -8.72
C SER A 379 -29.30 5.94 -8.07
N LEU A 380 -28.87 5.43 -6.91
CA LEU A 380 -27.61 5.82 -6.27
C LEU A 380 -26.38 5.23 -6.98
N GLY A 381 -26.56 4.35 -7.97
CA GLY A 381 -25.47 3.81 -8.76
C GLY A 381 -24.44 3.01 -7.96
N LEU A 382 -24.86 2.36 -6.87
CA LEU A 382 -23.99 1.54 -6.04
C LEU A 382 -23.44 0.36 -6.84
N VAL A 383 -22.13 0.28 -6.95
CA VAL A 383 -21.41 -0.85 -7.54
C VAL A 383 -20.69 -1.62 -6.45
N VAL A 384 -20.98 -2.91 -6.32
CA VAL A 384 -20.26 -3.85 -5.45
C VAL A 384 -19.19 -4.54 -6.30
N SER A 385 -17.95 -4.03 -6.26
CA SER A 385 -16.84 -4.55 -7.07
C SER A 385 -16.15 -5.76 -6.44
N LYS A 386 -16.32 -5.96 -5.12
CA LYS A 386 -15.86 -7.14 -4.40
C LYS A 386 -16.78 -7.42 -3.21
N ALA A 387 -17.12 -8.69 -3.02
CA ALA A 387 -17.84 -9.18 -1.85
C ALA A 387 -17.51 -10.67 -1.66
N THR A 388 -16.33 -10.96 -1.09
CA THR A 388 -15.80 -12.34 -0.93
C THR A 388 -16.75 -13.23 -0.12
N HIS A 389 -17.43 -12.66 0.88
CA HIS A 389 -18.38 -13.37 1.74
C HIS A 389 -19.83 -12.98 1.48
N GLY A 390 -20.12 -12.42 0.28
CA GLY A 390 -21.43 -11.89 -0.07
C GLY A 390 -21.72 -10.53 0.59
N LEU A 391 -22.72 -9.83 0.06
CA LEU A 391 -23.20 -8.57 0.62
C LEU A 391 -24.33 -8.85 1.62
N LYS A 392 -24.17 -8.40 2.89
CA LYS A 392 -25.21 -8.51 3.92
C LYS A 392 -26.14 -7.29 3.92
N ASN A 393 -25.56 -6.10 4.04
CA ASN A 393 -26.30 -4.84 4.06
C ASN A 393 -25.41 -3.66 3.65
N VAL A 394 -26.04 -2.52 3.35
CA VAL A 394 -25.39 -1.24 3.12
C VAL A 394 -25.98 -0.22 4.08
N GLN A 395 -25.13 0.44 4.83
CA GLN A 395 -25.49 1.52 5.73
C GLN A 395 -25.24 2.86 5.02
N TRP A 396 -26.30 3.65 4.90
CA TRP A 396 -26.28 4.98 4.29
C TRP A 396 -26.23 6.07 5.35
N GLU A 397 -25.53 7.14 5.05
CA GLU A 397 -25.45 8.34 5.88
C GLU A 397 -25.61 9.58 4.99
N ALA A 398 -26.71 10.28 5.19
CA ALA A 398 -27.11 11.46 4.42
C ALA A 398 -27.94 12.43 5.28
N PRO A 399 -27.42 12.93 6.41
CA PRO A 399 -28.21 13.66 7.40
C PRO A 399 -28.88 14.91 6.83
N SER A 400 -28.15 15.68 6.02
CA SER A 400 -28.67 16.93 5.40
C SER A 400 -29.78 16.65 4.37
N LEU A 401 -29.63 15.60 3.55
CA LEU A 401 -30.64 15.21 2.56
C LEU A 401 -31.92 14.74 3.24
N LEU A 402 -31.79 13.92 4.28
CA LEU A 402 -32.93 13.36 5.03
C LEU A 402 -33.68 14.46 5.81
N ALA A 403 -32.95 15.42 6.41
CA ALA A 403 -33.55 16.55 7.12
C ALA A 403 -34.39 17.44 6.23
N GLU A 404 -34.09 17.49 4.93
CA GLU A 404 -34.82 18.27 3.93
C GLU A 404 -35.94 17.49 3.23
N GLY A 405 -36.27 16.28 3.75
CA GLY A 405 -37.36 15.45 3.23
C GLY A 405 -36.96 14.46 2.12
N GLY A 406 -35.67 14.37 1.78
CA GLY A 406 -35.16 13.34 0.90
C GLY A 406 -35.28 11.94 1.54
N LYS A 407 -35.27 10.90 0.72
CA LYS A 407 -35.37 9.50 1.18
C LYS A 407 -34.36 8.63 0.45
N ILE A 408 -33.81 7.64 1.16
CA ILE A 408 -32.98 6.58 0.56
C ILE A 408 -33.69 5.27 0.82
N THR A 409 -33.95 4.51 -0.25
CA THR A 409 -34.66 3.23 -0.20
C THR A 409 -33.98 2.22 -1.13
N GLY A 410 -34.03 0.94 -0.78
CA GLY A 410 -33.45 -0.12 -1.59
C GLY A 410 -33.04 -1.32 -0.76
N GLN A 411 -32.50 -2.32 -1.45
CA GLN A 411 -31.94 -3.52 -0.84
C GLN A 411 -30.83 -4.12 -1.70
N GLY A 412 -29.94 -4.88 -1.09
CA GLY A 412 -28.80 -5.49 -1.79
C GLY A 412 -27.90 -4.43 -2.40
N SER A 413 -27.71 -4.48 -3.72
CA SER A 413 -26.93 -3.48 -4.49
C SER A 413 -27.81 -2.44 -5.18
N GLN A 414 -29.13 -2.54 -5.09
CA GLN A 414 -30.07 -1.64 -5.77
C GLN A 414 -30.65 -0.62 -4.79
N TRP A 415 -30.12 0.58 -4.84
CA TRP A 415 -30.51 1.68 -3.96
C TRP A 415 -30.89 2.90 -4.78
N GLN A 416 -31.91 3.60 -4.29
CA GLN A 416 -32.45 4.81 -4.90
C GLN A 416 -32.52 5.92 -3.90
N VAL A 417 -32.38 7.16 -4.38
CA VAL A 417 -32.58 8.38 -3.63
C VAL A 417 -33.77 9.13 -4.20
N THR A 418 -34.73 9.50 -3.35
CA THR A 418 -35.74 10.47 -3.68
C THR A 418 -35.24 11.84 -3.26
N LEU A 419 -35.16 12.76 -4.20
CA LEU A 419 -34.62 14.09 -4.00
C LEU A 419 -35.62 14.96 -3.22
N PRO A 420 -35.18 15.78 -2.24
CA PRO A 420 -36.02 16.81 -1.66
C PRO A 420 -36.41 17.87 -2.70
N ALA A 421 -37.36 18.73 -2.36
CA ALA A 421 -37.75 19.85 -3.21
C ALA A 421 -36.58 20.80 -3.45
N TYR A 422 -36.47 21.35 -4.66
CA TYR A 422 -35.49 22.41 -4.94
C TYR A 422 -35.80 23.66 -4.10
N ARG A 423 -34.78 24.26 -3.52
CA ARG A 423 -34.90 25.49 -2.72
C ARG A 423 -34.17 26.64 -3.40
N PRO A 424 -34.88 27.62 -3.96
CA PRO A 424 -34.25 28.79 -4.55
C PRO A 424 -33.38 29.54 -3.52
N GLY A 425 -32.19 29.98 -3.94
CA GLY A 425 -31.28 30.78 -3.09
C GLY A 425 -30.56 30.00 -1.99
N LYS A 426 -30.77 28.71 -1.83
CA LYS A 426 -30.07 27.83 -0.87
C LYS A 426 -29.18 26.82 -1.56
N ASP A 427 -28.32 26.19 -0.78
CA ASP A 427 -27.50 25.09 -1.25
C ASP A 427 -28.42 23.87 -1.55
N ASN A 428 -28.39 23.40 -2.79
CA ASN A 428 -29.18 22.27 -3.28
C ASN A 428 -28.28 21.09 -3.64
N TYR A 429 -27.23 20.87 -2.85
CA TYR A 429 -26.33 19.73 -2.97
C TYR A 429 -26.16 19.06 -1.60
N TYR A 430 -26.07 17.73 -1.60
CA TYR A 430 -26.06 16.91 -0.41
C TYR A 430 -24.99 15.85 -0.52
N ALA A 431 -24.19 15.70 0.51
CA ALA A 431 -23.26 14.59 0.62
C ALA A 431 -24.00 13.32 1.06
N VAL A 432 -23.86 12.26 0.30
CA VAL A 432 -24.41 10.95 0.62
C VAL A 432 -23.27 9.95 0.69
N SER A 433 -23.14 9.25 1.79
CA SER A 433 -22.09 8.25 1.98
C SER A 433 -22.63 6.88 2.33
N ALA A 434 -21.86 5.84 2.02
CA ALA A 434 -22.22 4.46 2.27
C ALA A 434 -21.05 3.62 2.79
N ILE A 435 -21.37 2.67 3.66
CA ILE A 435 -20.50 1.56 4.08
C ILE A 435 -21.28 0.27 3.85
N ALA A 436 -20.69 -0.67 3.14
CA ALA A 436 -21.25 -2.01 2.98
C ALA A 436 -20.64 -2.99 3.97
N TYR A 437 -21.44 -3.95 4.41
CA TYR A 437 -21.04 -5.04 5.30
C TYR A 437 -21.28 -6.37 4.62
N ASP A 438 -20.34 -7.30 4.77
CA ASP A 438 -20.49 -8.67 4.30
C ASP A 438 -21.16 -9.59 5.34
N ASN A 439 -21.41 -10.85 5.00
CA ASN A 439 -22.05 -11.81 5.89
C ASN A 439 -21.20 -12.20 7.11
N LYS A 440 -19.88 -11.92 7.09
CA LYS A 440 -18.96 -12.09 8.23
C LYS A 440 -18.79 -10.82 9.07
N GLY A 441 -19.45 -9.72 8.72
CA GLY A 441 -19.37 -8.44 9.42
C GLY A 441 -18.18 -7.58 9.03
N ASN A 442 -17.44 -7.90 7.97
CA ASN A 442 -16.40 -7.02 7.46
C ASN A 442 -17.01 -5.80 6.80
N ALA A 443 -16.44 -4.63 7.08
CA ALA A 443 -16.89 -3.35 6.52
C ALA A 443 -16.05 -2.96 5.30
N SER A 444 -16.68 -2.36 4.29
CA SER A 444 -16.00 -1.68 3.20
C SER A 444 -15.38 -0.37 3.68
N LYS A 445 -14.52 0.21 2.88
CA LYS A 445 -14.20 1.63 3.02
C LYS A 445 -15.47 2.45 2.77
N ARG A 446 -15.60 3.57 3.48
CA ARG A 446 -16.67 4.55 3.22
C ARG A 446 -16.48 5.15 1.84
N VAL A 447 -17.54 5.15 1.04
CA VAL A 447 -17.62 5.85 -0.25
C VAL A 447 -18.63 6.98 -0.17
N GLN A 448 -18.48 7.99 -1.00
CA GLN A 448 -19.32 9.18 -0.98
C GLN A 448 -19.67 9.61 -2.39
N THR A 449 -20.89 10.15 -2.56
CA THR A 449 -21.38 10.82 -3.77
C THR A 449 -21.97 12.17 -3.41
N GLU A 450 -21.94 13.10 -4.35
CA GLU A 450 -22.64 14.36 -4.25
C GLU A 450 -23.98 14.25 -4.99
N VAL A 451 -25.07 14.48 -4.29
CA VAL A 451 -26.42 14.55 -4.85
C VAL A 451 -26.77 16.01 -5.06
N VAL A 452 -27.08 16.40 -6.30
CA VAL A 452 -27.38 17.79 -6.69
C VAL A 452 -28.81 17.86 -7.22
N ILE A 453 -29.56 18.80 -6.68
CA ILE A 453 -30.90 19.09 -7.17
C ILE A 453 -30.78 20.26 -8.13
N SER A 454 -31.04 20.03 -9.40
CA SER A 454 -31.19 21.07 -10.39
C SER A 454 -32.54 21.76 -10.18
N GLY A 455 -32.51 23.10 -10.12
CA GLY A 455 -33.70 23.90 -10.17
C GLY A 455 -34.43 23.71 -11.50
N ALA A 456 -35.73 23.94 -11.50
CA ALA A 456 -36.42 24.18 -12.74
C ALA A 456 -35.79 25.43 -13.37
N GLY A 457 -34.90 25.24 -14.36
CA GLY A 457 -34.26 26.35 -15.06
C GLY A 457 -35.33 27.19 -15.77
N MET A 458 -35.13 28.47 -15.84
CA MET A 458 -36.02 29.36 -16.61
C MET A 458 -36.05 28.94 -18.08
N SER A 459 -37.24 28.81 -18.65
CA SER A 459 -37.37 28.58 -20.09
C SER A 459 -37.39 29.90 -20.83
N ALA A 460 -36.49 30.10 -21.79
CA ALA A 460 -36.44 31.31 -22.61
C ALA A 460 -37.74 31.49 -23.41
N ASP A 461 -38.32 30.43 -23.89
CA ASP A 461 -39.51 30.45 -24.73
C ASP A 461 -40.81 30.70 -23.94
N ARG A 462 -40.79 30.45 -22.62
CA ARG A 462 -41.97 30.61 -21.75
C ARG A 462 -41.84 31.75 -20.76
N THR A 463 -40.72 32.44 -20.74
CA THR A 463 -40.49 33.62 -19.92
C THR A 463 -40.90 34.87 -20.71
N ALA A 464 -41.66 35.73 -20.10
CA ALA A 464 -42.09 36.97 -20.73
C ALA A 464 -41.65 38.18 -19.90
N LEU A 465 -41.12 39.20 -20.57
CA LEU A 465 -40.87 40.53 -20.01
C LEU A 465 -41.78 41.54 -20.70
N THR A 466 -42.55 42.31 -19.92
CA THR A 466 -43.45 43.32 -20.45
C THR A 466 -43.24 44.64 -19.70
N LEU A 467 -43.36 45.74 -20.40
CA LEU A 467 -43.35 47.05 -19.83
C LEU A 467 -44.78 47.61 -19.96
N ASP A 468 -45.42 47.91 -18.82
CA ASP A 468 -46.82 48.34 -18.77
C ASP A 468 -47.78 47.38 -19.52
N GLY A 469 -47.52 46.06 -19.40
CA GLY A 469 -48.29 45.00 -20.07
C GLY A 469 -48.00 44.80 -21.56
N GLN A 470 -47.09 45.51 -22.15
CA GLN A 470 -46.77 45.47 -23.58
C GLN A 470 -45.31 44.99 -23.81
N SER A 471 -45.08 44.27 -24.88
CA SER A 471 -43.73 43.81 -25.28
C SER A 471 -42.97 44.89 -26.07
N ARG A 472 -43.67 45.91 -26.57
CA ARG A 472 -43.13 47.11 -27.21
C ARG A 472 -43.96 48.31 -26.81
N ILE A 473 -43.33 49.36 -26.36
CA ILE A 473 -43.99 50.58 -25.92
C ILE A 473 -43.21 51.83 -26.36
N GLN A 474 -43.93 52.93 -26.60
CA GLN A 474 -43.36 54.22 -26.84
C GLN A 474 -43.52 55.06 -25.58
N MET A 475 -42.46 55.76 -25.14
CA MET A 475 -42.42 56.56 -23.93
C MET A 475 -41.80 57.94 -24.23
N LEU A 476 -42.17 58.95 -23.43
CA LEU A 476 -41.57 60.25 -23.55
C LEU A 476 -40.16 60.29 -22.91
N ALA A 477 -39.19 60.85 -23.64
CA ALA A 477 -37.83 61.07 -23.16
C ALA A 477 -37.74 62.30 -22.26
N ASN A 478 -38.53 62.36 -21.17
CA ASN A 478 -38.63 63.50 -20.25
C ASN A 478 -37.81 63.28 -18.96
N GLY A 479 -37.22 62.11 -18.73
CA GLY A 479 -36.45 61.79 -17.55
C GLY A 479 -37.25 61.38 -16.31
N ASN A 480 -38.58 61.46 -16.36
CA ASN A 480 -39.47 61.28 -15.20
C ASN A 480 -40.57 60.23 -15.43
N GLU A 481 -40.82 59.81 -16.69
CA GLU A 481 -41.86 58.85 -16.96
C GLU A 481 -41.44 57.47 -16.44
N GLN A 482 -42.28 56.89 -15.58
CA GLN A 482 -42.08 55.62 -14.95
C GLN A 482 -43.15 54.65 -15.39
N LYS A 483 -42.73 53.38 -15.71
CA LYS A 483 -43.63 52.29 -16.04
C LYS A 483 -43.24 51.03 -15.31
N PRO A 484 -44.21 50.21 -14.89
CA PRO A 484 -43.94 48.91 -14.30
C PRO A 484 -43.36 47.96 -15.35
N LEU A 485 -42.20 47.39 -15.05
CA LEU A 485 -41.57 46.33 -15.80
C LEU A 485 -41.88 44.99 -15.10
N VAL A 486 -42.59 44.10 -15.78
CA VAL A 486 -43.05 42.84 -15.24
C VAL A 486 -42.33 41.68 -15.96
N LEU A 487 -41.65 40.87 -15.19
CA LEU A 487 -40.97 39.65 -15.64
C LEU A 487 -41.73 38.43 -15.13
N SER A 488 -42.30 37.63 -16.03
CA SER A 488 -42.97 36.38 -15.71
C SER A 488 -42.03 35.22 -16.01
N LEU A 489 -41.48 34.59 -14.96
CA LEU A 489 -40.56 33.46 -15.08
C LEU A 489 -41.29 32.13 -15.06
N ARG A 490 -41.05 31.33 -16.08
CA ARG A 490 -41.63 30.00 -16.23
C ARG A 490 -40.55 28.98 -16.60
N ASP A 491 -40.70 27.75 -16.11
CA ASP A 491 -39.87 26.61 -16.52
C ASP A 491 -40.31 26.04 -17.87
N ALA A 492 -39.62 24.98 -18.31
CA ALA A 492 -39.92 24.30 -19.56
C ALA A 492 -41.31 23.64 -19.56
N GLU A 493 -41.85 23.31 -18.40
CA GLU A 493 -43.17 22.74 -18.18
C GLU A 493 -44.27 23.81 -18.04
N GLY A 494 -43.89 25.13 -18.01
CA GLY A 494 -44.78 26.27 -17.88
C GLY A 494 -45.16 26.60 -16.44
N GLN A 495 -44.52 25.94 -15.45
CA GLN A 495 -44.75 26.24 -14.04
C GLN A 495 -44.03 27.54 -13.62
N PRO A 496 -44.56 28.31 -12.65
CA PRO A 496 -43.92 29.53 -12.17
C PRO A 496 -42.60 29.19 -11.46
N VAL A 497 -41.55 29.97 -11.77
CA VAL A 497 -40.23 29.86 -11.13
C VAL A 497 -40.11 30.94 -10.07
N THR A 498 -40.20 30.57 -8.80
CA THR A 498 -40.25 31.46 -7.64
C THR A 498 -38.88 31.61 -6.96
N GLY A 499 -38.73 32.66 -6.12
CA GLY A 499 -37.53 32.84 -5.26
C GLY A 499 -36.25 33.22 -6.01
N MET A 500 -36.36 33.73 -7.23
CA MET A 500 -35.20 34.00 -8.11
C MET A 500 -34.68 35.44 -7.98
N LYS A 501 -35.17 36.27 -7.05
CA LYS A 501 -34.81 37.66 -6.92
C LYS A 501 -33.29 37.92 -7.00
N ASP A 502 -32.49 37.20 -6.22
CA ASP A 502 -31.03 37.38 -6.16
C ASP A 502 -30.28 36.78 -7.36
N GLN A 503 -30.95 35.94 -8.14
CA GLN A 503 -30.42 35.28 -9.31
C GLN A 503 -30.79 35.95 -10.63
N ILE A 504 -31.75 36.88 -10.63
CA ILE A 504 -32.07 37.67 -11.80
C ILE A 504 -31.00 38.74 -11.99
N LYS A 505 -30.26 38.65 -13.10
CA LYS A 505 -29.30 39.67 -13.52
C LYS A 505 -29.86 40.39 -14.74
N THR A 506 -29.94 41.69 -14.65
CA THR A 506 -30.44 42.54 -15.73
C THR A 506 -29.33 43.42 -16.27
N GLU A 507 -29.30 43.58 -17.56
CA GLU A 507 -28.44 44.51 -18.27
C GLU A 507 -29.32 45.47 -19.09
N LEU A 508 -29.21 46.77 -18.83
CA LEU A 508 -29.89 47.82 -19.57
C LEU A 508 -28.89 48.50 -20.50
N THR A 509 -29.09 48.36 -21.80
CA THR A 509 -28.32 49.07 -22.83
C THR A 509 -29.19 50.10 -23.48
N PHE A 510 -28.63 51.28 -23.76
CA PHE A 510 -29.34 52.39 -24.41
C PHE A 510 -28.57 52.86 -25.65
N LYS A 511 -29.27 52.90 -26.79
CA LYS A 511 -28.76 53.39 -28.06
C LYS A 511 -29.49 54.70 -28.41
N PRO A 512 -28.82 55.86 -28.28
CA PRO A 512 -29.43 57.12 -28.66
C PRO A 512 -29.83 57.16 -30.14
N ALA A 513 -30.98 57.77 -30.46
CA ALA A 513 -31.33 58.13 -31.83
C ALA A 513 -30.29 59.08 -32.38
N GLY A 514 -29.74 58.83 -33.59
CA GLY A 514 -28.74 59.69 -34.20
C GLY A 514 -29.22 61.12 -34.25
N ASN A 515 -28.35 62.13 -34.01
CA ASN A 515 -28.63 63.52 -33.99
C ASN A 515 -29.34 64.00 -35.28
N ILE A 516 -30.60 64.32 -35.19
CA ILE A 516 -31.23 65.26 -36.11
C ILE A 516 -30.75 66.65 -35.70
N VAL A 517 -29.88 67.23 -36.52
CA VAL A 517 -29.34 68.58 -36.31
C VAL A 517 -30.53 69.62 -36.42
N THR A 518 -31.16 69.97 -35.31
CA THR A 518 -31.93 71.13 -35.19
C THR A 518 -31.10 72.20 -34.45
N ARG A 519 -30.65 73.23 -35.21
CA ARG A 519 -30.12 74.44 -34.64
C ARG A 519 -31.15 75.02 -33.73
N THR A 520 -30.91 75.07 -32.45
CA THR A 520 -31.21 76.26 -31.63
C THR A 520 -30.94 76.00 -30.15
N LEU A 521 -30.19 76.97 -29.54
CA LEU A 521 -30.09 77.38 -28.15
C LEU A 521 -29.58 76.39 -27.11
N LYS A 522 -28.40 76.74 -26.62
CA LYS A 522 -27.73 76.17 -25.44
C LYS A 522 -28.70 76.15 -24.24
N ALA A 523 -29.16 74.99 -23.87
CA ALA A 523 -29.47 74.60 -22.51
C ALA A 523 -28.75 73.28 -22.23
N THR A 524 -27.74 73.34 -21.43
CA THR A 524 -27.06 72.15 -20.87
C THR A 524 -28.03 71.45 -19.94
N LYS A 525 -28.97 70.66 -20.46
CA LYS A 525 -29.68 69.67 -19.66
C LYS A 525 -28.77 68.43 -19.57
N SER A 526 -28.47 68.04 -18.35
CA SER A 526 -27.81 66.76 -18.05
C SER A 526 -28.51 65.68 -18.83
N GLN A 527 -27.73 64.99 -19.68
CA GLN A 527 -28.23 63.85 -20.48
C GLN A 527 -28.36 62.64 -19.56
N ALA A 528 -29.49 62.41 -18.95
CA ALA A 528 -29.79 61.26 -18.12
C ALA A 528 -30.13 60.06 -18.99
N LYS A 529 -29.44 58.92 -18.77
CA LYS A 529 -29.78 57.63 -19.36
C LYS A 529 -30.99 57.02 -18.64
N PRO A 530 -31.75 56.14 -19.30
CA PRO A 530 -32.81 55.40 -18.62
C PRO A 530 -32.25 54.54 -17.50
N THR A 531 -33.04 54.30 -16.47
CA THR A 531 -32.66 53.50 -15.30
C THR A 531 -33.69 52.41 -15.04
N LEU A 532 -33.23 51.33 -14.39
CA LEU A 532 -34.03 50.18 -14.01
C LEU A 532 -33.87 49.97 -12.50
N GLY A 533 -34.98 49.81 -11.79
CA GLY A 533 -35.03 49.47 -10.38
C GLY A 533 -34.75 47.99 -10.14
N GLU A 534 -34.67 47.56 -8.87
CA GLU A 534 -34.54 46.15 -8.49
C GLU A 534 -35.86 45.40 -8.71
N PHE A 535 -35.77 44.14 -9.06
CA PHE A 535 -36.92 43.26 -9.17
C PHE A 535 -37.38 42.77 -7.80
N THR A 536 -38.68 42.76 -7.56
CA THR A 536 -39.33 42.17 -6.39
C THR A 536 -40.38 41.17 -6.87
N GLU A 537 -40.45 40.01 -6.24
CA GLU A 537 -41.50 39.01 -6.56
C GLU A 537 -42.83 39.48 -5.95
N THR A 538 -43.83 39.70 -6.80
CA THR A 538 -45.18 40.19 -6.40
C THR A 538 -46.19 39.04 -6.34
N GLU A 539 -46.03 38.03 -7.20
CA GLU A 539 -46.81 36.81 -7.25
C GLU A 539 -45.88 35.65 -7.63
N ALA A 540 -46.32 34.40 -7.47
CA ALA A 540 -45.51 33.24 -7.79
C ALA A 540 -44.94 33.27 -9.22
N GLY A 541 -43.63 33.46 -9.33
CA GLY A 541 -42.91 33.56 -10.62
C GLY A 541 -43.13 34.86 -11.37
N VAL A 542 -43.74 35.90 -10.75
CA VAL A 542 -43.92 37.25 -11.31
C VAL A 542 -43.07 38.23 -10.55
N TYR A 543 -42.13 38.82 -11.23
CA TYR A 543 -41.16 39.79 -10.68
C TYR A 543 -41.42 41.17 -11.28
N GLN A 544 -41.54 42.20 -10.45
CA GLN A 544 -41.80 43.55 -10.88
C GLN A 544 -40.66 44.49 -10.53
N SER A 545 -40.35 45.37 -11.46
CA SER A 545 -39.41 46.49 -11.31
C SER A 545 -39.99 47.76 -11.91
N VAL A 546 -39.34 48.88 -11.74
CA VAL A 546 -39.73 50.17 -12.34
C VAL A 546 -38.67 50.61 -13.34
N PHE A 547 -39.10 50.84 -14.56
CA PHE A 547 -38.28 51.44 -15.60
C PHE A 547 -38.57 52.95 -15.65
N THR A 548 -37.50 53.75 -15.61
CA THR A 548 -37.60 55.25 -15.69
C THR A 548 -36.89 55.69 -16.95
N THR A 549 -37.56 56.54 -17.73
CA THR A 549 -37.03 57.10 -18.98
C THR A 549 -35.84 58.00 -18.74
N GLY A 550 -34.96 58.12 -19.73
CA GLY A 550 -33.92 59.14 -19.82
C GLY A 550 -34.40 60.41 -20.48
N THR A 551 -33.50 61.37 -20.64
CA THR A 551 -33.79 62.68 -21.29
C THR A 551 -33.41 62.69 -22.78
N GLN A 552 -32.97 61.57 -23.33
CA GLN A 552 -32.60 61.38 -24.74
C GLN A 552 -33.57 60.44 -25.43
N SER A 553 -33.94 60.80 -26.69
CA SER A 553 -34.62 59.86 -27.57
C SER A 553 -33.71 58.76 -28.02
N GLY A 554 -34.23 57.55 -28.14
CA GLY A 554 -33.45 56.38 -28.51
C GLY A 554 -34.15 55.05 -28.21
N GLU A 555 -33.40 53.98 -28.34
CA GLU A 555 -33.85 52.64 -28.08
C GLU A 555 -33.19 52.10 -26.80
N ALA A 556 -33.99 51.65 -25.86
CA ALA A 556 -33.50 50.93 -24.67
C ALA A 556 -33.73 49.46 -24.84
N THR A 557 -32.70 48.66 -24.59
CA THR A 557 -32.76 47.19 -24.62
C THR A 557 -32.50 46.67 -23.21
N ILE A 558 -33.41 45.88 -22.67
CA ILE A 558 -33.27 45.21 -21.39
C ILE A 558 -33.01 43.74 -21.65
N THR A 559 -31.91 43.23 -21.16
CA THR A 559 -31.56 41.81 -21.22
C THR A 559 -31.65 41.24 -19.82
N VAL A 560 -32.36 40.12 -19.68
CA VAL A 560 -32.50 39.39 -18.42
C VAL A 560 -31.71 38.10 -18.54
N ARG A 561 -30.89 37.81 -17.52
CA ARG A 561 -30.08 36.56 -17.43
C ARG A 561 -30.28 35.95 -16.06
N GLU A 562 -30.19 34.61 -16.00
CA GLU A 562 -30.02 33.92 -14.75
C GLU A 562 -28.56 34.04 -14.28
N GLY A 563 -28.35 34.47 -13.04
CA GLY A 563 -27.03 34.58 -12.45
C GLY A 563 -26.39 33.18 -12.32
N ALA A 564 -25.08 33.05 -12.57
CA ALA A 564 -24.35 31.81 -12.34
C ALA A 564 -24.50 31.39 -10.88
N ASN A 565 -24.77 30.09 -10.65
CA ASN A 565 -24.68 29.51 -9.31
C ASN A 565 -23.25 29.59 -8.81
N LYS A 566 -23.00 29.38 -7.50
CA LYS A 566 -21.67 29.48 -6.86
C LYS A 566 -20.58 28.60 -7.51
N ARG A 567 -20.92 27.70 -8.43
CA ARG A 567 -20.01 26.80 -9.16
C ARG A 567 -19.84 27.15 -10.65
N GLY A 568 -20.38 28.29 -11.13
CA GLY A 568 -20.11 28.76 -12.48
C GLY A 568 -21.00 28.16 -13.58
N ASN A 569 -21.98 27.35 -13.27
CA ASN A 569 -22.97 26.88 -14.23
C ASN A 569 -24.10 27.90 -14.35
N SER A 570 -24.15 28.65 -15.44
CA SER A 570 -25.26 29.51 -15.79
C SER A 570 -26.13 28.87 -16.85
N SER A 571 -27.40 28.63 -16.56
CA SER A 571 -28.39 28.47 -17.62
C SER A 571 -28.58 29.82 -18.28
N ARG A 572 -28.26 29.90 -19.56
CA ARG A 572 -28.22 31.16 -20.30
C ARG A 572 -29.61 31.47 -20.82
N LEU A 573 -30.42 32.15 -20.00
CA LEU A 573 -31.56 32.85 -20.54
C LEU A 573 -31.10 34.26 -21.00
N THR A 574 -31.08 34.52 -22.30
CA THR A 574 -30.87 35.87 -22.83
C THR A 574 -32.12 36.26 -23.58
N GLN A 575 -32.95 37.09 -22.97
CA GLN A 575 -34.11 37.68 -23.64
C GLN A 575 -33.89 39.18 -23.70
N SER A 576 -33.97 39.76 -24.90
CA SER A 576 -33.78 41.21 -25.12
C SER A 576 -35.11 41.83 -25.53
N PHE A 577 -35.45 42.89 -24.87
CA PHE A 577 -36.65 43.67 -25.13
C PHE A 577 -36.27 45.08 -25.55
N HIS A 578 -36.94 45.62 -26.57
CA HIS A 578 -36.63 46.88 -27.21
C HIS A 578 -37.74 47.90 -26.93
N PHE A 579 -37.39 49.02 -26.37
CA PHE A 579 -38.29 50.13 -26.09
C PHE A 579 -37.82 51.40 -26.79
N PHE A 580 -38.76 52.13 -27.39
CA PHE A 580 -38.47 53.38 -28.11
C PHE A 580 -38.87 54.56 -27.25
N MET A 581 -38.00 55.57 -27.09
CA MET A 581 -38.22 56.79 -26.40
C MET A 581 -38.19 57.95 -27.40
N PHE A 582 -39.22 58.86 -27.35
CA PHE A 582 -39.36 60.02 -28.22
C PHE A 582 -39.29 61.30 -27.42
N GLU A 583 -38.73 62.37 -28.04
CA GLU A 583 -38.80 63.72 -27.47
C GLU A 583 -40.22 64.24 -27.51
N PRO A 584 -40.70 65.00 -26.48
CA PRO A 584 -41.99 65.64 -26.52
C PRO A 584 -42.00 66.65 -27.66
N ILE A 585 -42.96 66.54 -28.58
CA ILE A 585 -43.20 67.51 -29.64
C ILE A 585 -43.90 68.72 -28.98
N PHE A 586 -43.16 69.75 -28.69
CA PHE A 586 -43.77 71.05 -28.34
C PHE A 586 -44.34 71.67 -29.62
N SER A 587 -45.64 71.62 -29.81
CA SER A 587 -46.32 72.53 -30.77
C SER A 587 -46.23 73.96 -30.25
N PRO A 588 -45.68 74.88 -31.03
CA PRO A 588 -45.76 76.30 -30.60
C PRO A 588 -47.21 76.74 -30.68
N VAL A 589 -47.82 77.03 -29.54
CA VAL A 589 -49.08 77.75 -29.48
C VAL A 589 -48.81 79.17 -29.96
N ASN A 590 -49.33 79.53 -31.13
CA ASN A 590 -49.34 80.89 -31.64
C ASN A 590 -50.19 81.76 -30.70
N ALA A 591 -49.51 82.63 -30.00
CA ALA A 591 -50.16 83.79 -29.38
C ALA A 591 -50.35 84.92 -30.44
N LEU A 592 -51.48 84.94 -31.05
CA LEU A 592 -51.96 86.09 -31.76
C LEU A 592 -53.49 86.08 -31.75
N ASN A 593 -54.07 86.79 -30.84
CA ASN A 593 -55.24 87.62 -31.13
C ASN A 593 -55.54 88.54 -29.92
N GLN A 594 -55.16 89.74 -30.10
CA GLN A 594 -55.89 90.86 -29.45
C GLN A 594 -56.85 91.44 -30.44
N PRO A 595 -58.03 91.79 -30.01
CA PRO A 595 -58.73 92.98 -30.61
C PRO A 595 -58.91 94.08 -29.59
N ILE A 596 -58.59 95.19 -30.05
CA ILE A 596 -59.02 96.57 -29.73
C ILE A 596 -59.66 96.78 -28.39
#